data_19eef851361c5e7fc21f407a39890109
#
_entry.id   19eef851361c5e7fc21f407a39890109
#
_cell.length_a   1.000
_cell.length_b   1.000
_cell.length_c   1.000
_cell.angle_alpha   90.00
_cell.angle_beta   90.00
_cell.angle_gamma   90.00
#
_symmetry.space_group_name_H-M   'P 1'
#
loop_
_entity.id
_entity.type
_entity.pdbx_description
1 polymer ?
#
loop_
_entity_poly.entity_id
_entity_poly.type
_entity_poly.pdbx_seq_one_letter_code
_entity_poly.pdbx_strand_id
1 'polypeptide(L)'
;SVRSTSSGACVASSDSSRTSDRVSARLNVHTKDIDLRVAQSYINPFIRLELRSGMLGSDLAVDLKSTEPLAFSVTGRAQVDQLHTLDTLKTRDFLKWQQLVLEGLNYQHGDRLSIDKVNLFQPYARFMINDDRTTNVDDLLIPQPPEATARTAAAKPAAKDKPLGIHIGGIAINDGSANFADFSLTPNFATAVQQLNGQIGT
;
A
#
# COMPACT_ATOMS: atom_id res chain seq x y z
N SER A 1 33.49 7.85 15.21
CA SER A 1 33.08 9.02 14.40
C SER A 1 32.09 8.54 13.36
N VAL A 2 30.82 8.59 13.67
CA VAL A 2 29.72 8.19 12.78
C VAL A 2 29.25 9.48 12.10
N ARG A 3 29.45 9.59 10.78
CA ARG A 3 28.81 10.61 9.97
C ARG A 3 27.50 10.08 9.46
N SER A 4 26.40 10.57 10.01
CA SER A 4 25.07 10.46 9.45
C SER A 4 24.93 11.52 8.34
N THR A 5 24.87 11.08 7.09
CA THR A 5 24.47 11.94 5.97
C THR A 5 23.05 11.57 5.56
N SER A 6 22.06 12.16 6.21
CA SER A 6 20.71 12.21 5.69
C SER A 6 20.65 13.33 4.65
N SER A 7 20.80 13.00 3.37
CA SER A 7 20.59 13.93 2.27
C SER A 7 19.30 13.57 1.55
N GLY A 8 18.18 14.03 2.09
CA GLY A 8 16.92 14.13 1.38
C GLY A 8 16.92 15.41 0.55
N ALA A 9 17.38 15.35 -0.69
CA ALA A 9 17.27 16.47 -1.60
C ALA A 9 15.85 16.53 -2.16
N CYS A 10 15.03 17.42 -1.62
CA CYS A 10 13.77 17.84 -2.20
C CYS A 10 14.09 18.93 -3.24
N VAL A 11 14.06 18.59 -4.53
CA VAL A 11 14.20 19.59 -5.59
C VAL A 11 12.80 20.03 -6.01
N ALA A 12 12.38 21.19 -5.51
CA ALA A 12 11.17 21.87 -5.97
C ALA A 12 11.55 22.87 -7.05
N SER A 13 11.14 22.64 -8.29
CA SER A 13 11.15 23.66 -9.33
C SER A 13 9.74 24.22 -9.47
N SER A 14 9.54 25.47 -9.06
CA SER A 14 8.29 26.20 -9.23
C SER A 14 8.35 27.07 -10.47
N ASP A 15 7.50 26.77 -11.45
CA ASP A 15 7.20 27.66 -12.55
C ASP A 15 5.83 28.31 -12.30
N SER A 16 5.80 29.60 -11.99
CA SER A 16 4.58 30.34 -11.66
C SER A 16 4.22 31.31 -12.79
N SER A 17 3.33 30.92 -13.66
CA SER A 17 2.64 31.84 -14.56
C SER A 17 1.31 32.28 -13.97
N ARG A 18 1.22 33.53 -13.54
CA ARG A 18 -0.02 34.14 -13.05
C ARG A 18 -0.90 34.56 -14.23
N THR A 19 -2.01 33.87 -14.42
CA THR A 19 -3.20 34.41 -15.06
C THR A 19 -4.44 33.73 -14.48
N SER A 20 -5.27 34.53 -13.77
CA SER A 20 -6.60 34.23 -13.20
C SER A 20 -6.74 32.91 -12.37
N ASP A 21 -6.72 33.01 -11.06
CA ASP A 21 -7.31 32.11 -10.03
C ASP A 21 -7.16 30.58 -10.16
N ARG A 22 -6.25 30.07 -10.98
CA ARG A 22 -5.89 28.65 -11.01
C ARG A 22 -4.48 28.48 -10.49
N VAL A 23 -4.37 28.11 -9.22
CA VAL A 23 -3.08 27.68 -8.68
C VAL A 23 -2.77 26.32 -9.27
N SER A 24 -1.82 26.25 -10.20
CA SER A 24 -1.26 24.99 -10.68
C SER A 24 0.18 24.85 -10.20
N ALA A 25 0.54 23.68 -9.71
CA ALA A 25 1.89 23.39 -9.26
C ALA A 25 2.29 21.97 -9.68
N ARG A 26 3.55 21.80 -10.07
CA ARG A 26 4.14 20.49 -10.32
C ARG A 26 5.25 20.27 -9.29
N LEU A 27 5.22 19.10 -8.65
CA LEU A 27 6.20 18.66 -7.68
C LEU A 27 6.73 17.29 -8.08
N ASN A 28 8.04 17.14 -8.15
CA ASN A 28 8.69 15.85 -8.29
C ASN A 28 9.18 15.40 -6.92
N VAL A 29 8.76 14.22 -6.51
CA VAL A 29 9.10 13.61 -5.22
C VAL A 29 9.94 12.38 -5.49
N HIS A 30 11.20 12.44 -5.10
CA HIS A 30 12.09 11.30 -5.11
C HIS A 30 12.37 10.87 -3.67
N THR A 31 12.05 9.63 -3.34
CA THR A 31 12.35 9.06 -2.03
C THR A 31 13.15 7.79 -2.18
N LYS A 32 14.07 7.57 -1.26
CA LYS A 32 14.91 6.39 -1.22
C LYS A 32 15.10 5.93 0.22
N ASP A 33 14.97 4.61 0.42
CA ASP A 33 15.28 3.94 1.69
C ASP A 33 14.51 4.51 2.90
N ILE A 34 13.23 4.88 2.72
CA ILE A 34 12.37 5.26 3.85
C ILE A 34 11.99 4.00 4.61
N ASP A 35 12.39 3.91 5.86
CA ASP A 35 12.05 2.79 6.74
C ASP A 35 10.56 2.81 7.09
N LEU A 36 9.83 1.78 6.65
CA LEU A 36 8.39 1.68 6.88
C LEU A 36 8.01 1.45 8.35
N ARG A 37 8.95 1.07 9.21
CA ARG A 37 8.68 0.91 10.65
C ARG A 37 8.23 2.22 11.31
N VAL A 38 8.56 3.37 10.73
CA VAL A 38 8.05 4.67 11.21
C VAL A 38 6.53 4.77 11.12
N ALA A 39 5.89 3.98 10.25
CA ALA A 39 4.44 3.94 10.11
C ALA A 39 3.75 3.07 11.18
N GLN A 40 4.50 2.33 12.02
CA GLN A 40 3.93 1.42 13.01
C GLN A 40 2.90 2.08 13.93
N SER A 41 3.19 3.28 14.41
CA SER A 41 2.28 4.02 15.30
C SER A 41 0.95 4.39 14.64
N TYR A 42 0.95 4.56 13.30
CA TYR A 42 -0.25 4.91 12.54
C TYR A 42 -1.13 3.69 12.26
N ILE A 43 -0.55 2.50 12.11
CA ILE A 43 -1.31 1.28 11.80
C ILE A 43 -1.81 0.56 13.05
N ASN A 44 -1.12 0.68 14.20
CA ASN A 44 -1.47 0.01 15.45
C ASN A 44 -2.93 0.16 15.89
N PRO A 45 -3.59 1.33 15.71
CA PRO A 45 -5.00 1.46 16.11
C PRO A 45 -5.98 0.64 15.25
N PHE A 46 -5.57 0.20 14.06
CA PHE A 46 -6.44 -0.41 13.07
C PHE A 46 -6.16 -1.90 12.85
N ILE A 47 -4.90 -2.32 13.08
CA ILE A 47 -4.49 -3.68 12.75
C ILE A 47 -3.43 -4.20 13.74
N ARG A 48 -3.55 -5.48 14.10
CA ARG A 48 -2.62 -6.20 14.98
C ARG A 48 -1.46 -6.78 14.18
N LEU A 49 -0.73 -5.91 13.52
CA LEU A 49 0.39 -6.26 12.65
C LEU A 49 1.64 -5.50 13.08
N GLU A 50 2.75 -6.18 13.18
CA GLU A 50 4.06 -5.57 13.44
C GLU A 50 4.88 -5.48 12.14
N LEU A 51 5.38 -4.29 11.83
CA LEU A 51 6.32 -4.06 10.74
C LEU A 51 7.74 -4.35 11.24
N ARG A 52 8.30 -5.47 10.86
CA ARG A 52 9.66 -5.88 11.21
C ARG A 52 10.71 -5.22 10.36
N SER A 53 10.43 -5.08 9.07
CA SER A 53 11.26 -4.39 8.09
C SER A 53 10.43 -3.94 6.91
N GLY A 54 11.01 -3.09 6.10
CA GLY A 54 10.48 -2.60 4.83
C GLY A 54 11.11 -1.26 4.48
N MET A 55 11.57 -1.11 3.25
CA MET A 55 12.17 0.13 2.74
C MET A 55 11.36 0.62 1.55
N LEU A 56 10.84 1.85 1.64
CA LEU A 56 10.08 2.50 0.58
C LEU A 56 10.98 3.38 -0.27
N GLY A 57 10.92 3.18 -1.57
CA GLY A 57 11.47 4.08 -2.58
C GLY A 57 10.39 4.53 -3.54
N SER A 58 10.46 5.77 -4.03
CA SER A 58 9.53 6.25 -5.04
C SER A 58 10.11 7.37 -5.89
N ASP A 59 9.66 7.39 -7.15
CA ASP A 59 9.85 8.48 -8.11
C ASP A 59 8.46 8.91 -8.58
N LEU A 60 7.94 10.00 -8.03
CA LEU A 60 6.58 10.44 -8.24
C LEU A 60 6.55 11.88 -8.75
N ALA A 61 5.70 12.14 -9.74
CA ALA A 61 5.32 13.48 -10.17
C ALA A 61 3.89 13.78 -9.69
N VAL A 62 3.75 14.87 -8.95
CA VAL A 62 2.46 15.37 -8.46
C VAL A 62 2.11 16.62 -9.23
N ASP A 63 0.99 16.59 -9.95
CA ASP A 63 0.43 17.73 -10.68
C ASP A 63 -0.81 18.25 -9.96
N LEU A 64 -0.71 19.41 -9.33
CA LEU A 64 -1.86 20.11 -8.77
C LEU A 64 -2.49 20.98 -9.86
N LYS A 65 -3.75 20.70 -10.21
CA LYS A 65 -4.49 21.40 -11.27
C LYS A 65 -5.41 22.49 -10.73
N SER A 66 -5.94 22.29 -9.52
CA SER A 66 -6.85 23.23 -8.87
C SER A 66 -6.90 22.95 -7.37
N THR A 67 -7.12 24.00 -6.58
CA THR A 67 -7.36 23.92 -5.14
C THR A 67 -8.85 23.93 -4.79
N GLU A 68 -9.70 24.49 -5.68
CA GLU A 68 -11.15 24.57 -5.52
C GLU A 68 -11.86 24.31 -6.86
N PRO A 69 -12.51 23.14 -7.04
CA PRO A 69 -12.40 21.93 -6.22
C PRO A 69 -10.98 21.34 -6.28
N LEU A 70 -10.53 20.67 -5.22
CA LEU A 70 -9.22 20.05 -5.18
C LEU A 70 -9.09 19.01 -6.31
N ALA A 71 -8.14 19.24 -7.20
CA ALA A 71 -7.84 18.35 -8.31
C ALA A 71 -6.33 18.20 -8.48
N PHE A 72 -5.84 16.99 -8.29
CA PHE A 72 -4.43 16.66 -8.51
C PHE A 72 -4.28 15.25 -9.07
N SER A 73 -3.15 15.00 -9.68
CA SER A 73 -2.75 13.67 -10.12
C SER A 73 -1.35 13.33 -9.62
N VAL A 74 -1.12 12.05 -9.39
CA VAL A 74 0.19 11.50 -9.01
C VAL A 74 0.54 10.43 -10.01
N THR A 75 1.70 10.56 -10.65
CA THR A 75 2.19 9.58 -11.62
C THR A 75 3.61 9.17 -11.27
N GLY A 76 3.99 7.94 -11.63
CA GLY A 76 5.37 7.51 -11.46
C GLY A 76 5.54 6.04 -11.11
N ARG A 77 6.54 5.77 -10.28
CA ARG A 77 6.92 4.43 -9.83
C ARG A 77 7.10 4.45 -8.32
N ALA A 78 6.74 3.33 -7.69
CA ALA A 78 7.03 3.09 -6.28
C ALA A 78 7.54 1.66 -6.08
N GLN A 79 8.37 1.46 -5.06
CA GLN A 79 8.85 0.14 -4.68
C GLN A 79 8.92 0.01 -3.17
N VAL A 80 8.69 -1.21 -2.70
CA VAL A 80 8.90 -1.58 -1.30
C VAL A 80 9.79 -2.79 -1.24
N ASP A 81 10.96 -2.63 -0.65
CA ASP A 81 11.98 -3.67 -0.52
C ASP A 81 11.94 -4.28 0.88
N GLN A 82 12.22 -5.59 0.96
CA GLN A 82 12.42 -6.33 2.20
C GLN A 82 11.29 -6.16 3.23
N LEU A 83 10.04 -6.17 2.77
CA LEU A 83 8.91 -6.13 3.69
C LEU A 83 8.85 -7.44 4.49
N HIS A 84 8.72 -7.28 5.80
CA HIS A 84 8.43 -8.38 6.71
C HIS A 84 7.42 -7.92 7.76
N THR A 85 6.28 -8.60 7.81
CA THR A 85 5.23 -8.32 8.77
C THR A 85 4.93 -9.55 9.63
N LEU A 86 4.59 -9.29 10.88
CA LEU A 86 4.27 -10.31 11.86
C LEU A 86 2.85 -10.11 12.40
N ASP A 87 2.08 -11.17 12.46
CA ASP A 87 0.84 -11.24 13.25
C ASP A 87 1.19 -11.18 14.74
N THR A 88 0.74 -10.14 15.44
CA THR A 88 1.05 -9.94 16.86
C THR A 88 0.26 -10.85 17.79
N LEU A 89 -0.85 -11.45 17.37
CA LEU A 89 -1.66 -12.36 18.17
C LEU A 89 -1.01 -13.74 18.32
N LYS A 90 -0.45 -14.24 17.23
CA LYS A 90 0.12 -15.60 17.17
C LYS A 90 1.63 -15.59 16.99
N THR A 91 2.26 -14.39 16.91
CA THR A 91 3.69 -14.17 16.71
C THR A 91 4.23 -14.98 15.52
N ARG A 92 3.54 -14.86 14.38
CA ARG A 92 3.85 -15.61 13.16
C ARG A 92 3.98 -14.67 11.98
N ASP A 93 4.85 -15.07 11.02
CA ASP A 93 4.94 -14.37 9.74
C ASP A 93 3.58 -14.32 9.06
N PHE A 94 3.16 -13.13 8.63
CA PHE A 94 1.89 -12.90 7.96
C PHE A 94 2.11 -12.64 6.47
N LEU A 95 2.82 -11.57 6.14
CA LEU A 95 3.11 -11.15 4.77
C LEU A 95 4.57 -10.71 4.66
N LYS A 96 5.26 -11.22 3.65
CA LYS A 96 6.66 -10.86 3.36
C LYS A 96 6.88 -10.78 1.86
N TRP A 97 7.86 -10.01 1.43
CA TRP A 97 8.44 -10.08 0.10
C TRP A 97 9.86 -9.53 0.10
N GLN A 98 10.65 -9.95 -0.88
CA GLN A 98 11.95 -9.35 -1.12
C GLN A 98 11.80 -7.97 -1.78
N GLN A 99 10.94 -7.88 -2.80
CA GLN A 99 10.66 -6.64 -3.49
C GLN A 99 9.25 -6.63 -4.08
N LEU A 100 8.58 -5.50 -3.93
CA LEU A 100 7.36 -5.11 -4.64
C LEU A 100 7.67 -3.88 -5.47
N VAL A 101 7.39 -3.92 -6.78
CA VAL A 101 7.54 -2.78 -7.68
C VAL A 101 6.20 -2.46 -8.33
N LEU A 102 5.79 -1.20 -8.25
CA LEU A 102 4.62 -0.64 -8.91
C LEU A 102 5.09 0.26 -10.05
N GLU A 103 4.84 -0.14 -11.28
CA GLU A 103 5.21 0.60 -12.49
C GLU A 103 3.97 1.24 -13.12
N GLY A 104 4.14 2.45 -13.68
CA GLY A 104 3.05 3.18 -14.31
C GLY A 104 1.92 3.55 -13.36
N LEU A 105 2.27 3.88 -12.10
CA LEU A 105 1.29 4.38 -11.15
C LEU A 105 0.70 5.70 -11.65
N ASN A 106 -0.63 5.77 -11.73
CA ASN A 106 -1.38 6.96 -12.11
C ASN A 106 -2.62 7.07 -11.22
N TYR A 107 -2.56 7.98 -10.28
CA TYR A 107 -3.67 8.33 -9.39
C TYR A 107 -4.27 9.66 -9.81
N GLN A 108 -5.56 9.71 -10.00
CA GLN A 108 -6.35 10.92 -10.23
C GLN A 108 -7.30 11.11 -9.05
N HIS A 109 -7.16 12.25 -8.37
CA HIS A 109 -7.92 12.50 -7.14
C HIS A 109 -9.42 12.41 -7.37
N GLY A 110 -10.09 11.53 -6.59
CA GLY A 110 -11.53 11.33 -6.63
C GLY A 110 -12.07 10.56 -7.85
N ASP A 111 -11.21 10.07 -8.76
CA ASP A 111 -11.64 9.37 -9.97
C ASP A 111 -11.09 7.94 -10.02
N ARG A 112 -9.78 7.78 -10.21
CA ARG A 112 -9.18 6.45 -10.40
C ARG A 112 -7.72 6.34 -9.94
N LEU A 113 -7.35 5.09 -9.67
CA LEU A 113 -5.98 4.63 -9.51
C LEU A 113 -5.70 3.57 -10.58
N SER A 114 -4.74 3.79 -11.46
CA SER A 114 -4.24 2.76 -12.36
C SER A 114 -2.77 2.45 -12.08
N ILE A 115 -2.42 1.18 -12.23
CA ILE A 115 -1.05 0.67 -12.11
C ILE A 115 -0.84 -0.22 -13.33
N ASP A 116 0.15 0.09 -14.16
CA ASP A 116 0.37 -0.67 -15.38
C ASP A 116 0.89 -2.07 -15.05
N LYS A 117 1.83 -2.16 -14.11
CA LYS A 117 2.41 -3.44 -13.73
C LYS A 117 2.78 -3.50 -12.26
N VAL A 118 2.46 -4.62 -11.62
CA VAL A 118 2.88 -5.01 -10.27
C VAL A 118 3.83 -6.18 -10.37
N ASN A 119 5.07 -6.01 -9.93
CA ASN A 119 6.06 -7.09 -9.88
C ASN A 119 6.34 -7.45 -8.42
N LEU A 120 6.12 -8.71 -8.06
CA LEU A 120 6.38 -9.27 -6.74
C LEU A 120 7.50 -10.29 -6.82
N PHE A 121 8.54 -10.09 -6.03
CA PHE A 121 9.68 -11.00 -5.91
C PHE A 121 9.68 -11.65 -4.53
N GLN A 122 9.69 -12.97 -4.51
CA GLN A 122 9.65 -13.81 -3.33
C GLN A 122 8.55 -13.42 -2.33
N PRO A 123 7.30 -13.23 -2.79
CA PRO A 123 6.22 -12.98 -1.86
C PRO A 123 5.93 -14.23 -1.03
N TYR A 124 5.65 -14.01 0.24
CA TYR A 124 5.09 -15.01 1.14
C TYR A 124 3.84 -14.45 1.79
N ALA A 125 2.78 -15.25 1.82
CA ALA A 125 1.56 -14.95 2.53
C ALA A 125 1.07 -16.16 3.33
N ARG A 126 0.46 -15.89 4.48
CA ARG A 126 -0.24 -16.89 5.28
C ARG A 126 -1.71 -16.57 5.32
N PHE A 127 -2.53 -17.51 4.89
CA PHE A 127 -3.98 -17.42 4.96
C PHE A 127 -4.56 -18.63 5.70
N MET A 128 -5.41 -18.36 6.68
CA MET A 128 -6.02 -19.40 7.51
C MET A 128 -7.51 -19.11 7.70
N ILE A 129 -8.32 -20.14 7.60
CA ILE A 129 -9.73 -20.15 7.97
C ILE A 129 -9.83 -20.86 9.31
N ASN A 130 -10.37 -20.19 10.32
CA ASN A 130 -10.58 -20.72 11.67
C ASN A 130 -11.79 -21.67 11.72
N ASP A 131 -11.98 -22.38 12.83
CA ASP A 131 -13.09 -23.31 13.04
C ASP A 131 -14.47 -22.63 12.95
N ASP A 132 -14.55 -21.35 13.33
CA ASP A 132 -15.75 -20.52 13.26
C ASP A 132 -15.95 -19.84 11.88
N ARG A 133 -15.13 -20.20 10.88
CA ARG A 133 -15.09 -19.64 9.52
C ARG A 133 -14.63 -18.18 9.42
N THR A 134 -14.16 -17.58 10.49
CA THR A 134 -13.41 -16.33 10.40
C THR A 134 -12.04 -16.59 9.77
N THR A 135 -11.37 -15.54 9.32
CA THR A 135 -10.03 -15.67 8.75
C THR A 135 -8.98 -15.06 9.68
N ASN A 136 -7.73 -15.46 9.52
CA ASN A 136 -6.63 -14.80 10.22
C ASN A 136 -6.50 -13.32 9.85
N VAL A 137 -7.07 -12.88 8.72
CA VAL A 137 -7.16 -11.47 8.35
C VAL A 137 -8.16 -10.73 9.24
N ASP A 138 -9.34 -11.35 9.49
CA ASP A 138 -10.36 -10.80 10.39
C ASP A 138 -9.83 -10.66 11.81
N ASP A 139 -9.04 -11.64 12.28
CA ASP A 139 -8.41 -11.62 13.61
C ASP A 139 -7.43 -10.42 13.77
N LEU A 140 -6.77 -10.02 12.68
CA LEU A 140 -5.83 -8.90 12.70
C LEU A 140 -6.52 -7.54 12.78
N LEU A 141 -7.72 -7.40 12.23
CA LEU A 141 -8.44 -6.14 12.20
C LEU A 141 -8.91 -5.74 13.62
N ILE A 142 -8.70 -4.49 13.99
CA ILE A 142 -9.21 -3.92 15.23
C ILE A 142 -10.52 -3.20 14.92
N PRO A 143 -11.66 -3.66 15.49
CA PRO A 143 -12.94 -3.00 15.28
C PRO A 143 -12.89 -1.54 15.70
N GLN A 144 -13.30 -0.63 14.82
CA GLN A 144 -13.35 0.79 15.12
C GLN A 144 -14.69 1.13 15.78
N PRO A 145 -14.72 2.02 16.80
CA PRO A 145 -15.96 2.50 17.38
C PRO A 145 -16.85 3.14 16.32
N PRO A 146 -18.19 2.99 16.40
CA PRO A 146 -19.12 3.57 15.42
C PRO A 146 -18.98 5.08 15.24
N GLU A 147 -18.57 5.79 16.29
CA GLU A 147 -18.32 7.25 16.25
C GLU A 147 -17.08 7.63 15.45
N ALA A 148 -16.05 6.77 15.41
CA ALA A 148 -14.86 7.03 14.61
C ALA A 148 -15.15 6.89 13.11
N THR A 149 -15.97 5.93 12.75
CA THR A 149 -16.47 5.74 11.38
C THR A 149 -17.35 6.91 10.94
N ALA A 150 -18.18 7.44 11.83
CA ALA A 150 -19.02 8.61 11.57
C ALA A 150 -18.19 9.90 11.40
N ARG A 151 -17.10 10.08 12.16
CA ARG A 151 -16.22 11.25 12.02
C ARG A 151 -15.41 11.21 10.72
N THR A 152 -14.97 10.03 10.29
CA THR A 152 -14.29 9.87 9.00
C THR A 152 -15.28 10.09 7.84
N ALA A 153 -16.55 9.71 8.01
CA ALA A 153 -17.61 10.00 7.05
C ALA A 153 -18.07 11.46 7.07
N ALA A 154 -18.04 12.15 8.24
CA ALA A 154 -18.42 13.56 8.38
C ALA A 154 -17.33 14.54 7.92
N ALA A 155 -16.07 14.11 7.84
CA ALA A 155 -14.97 14.88 7.26
C ALA A 155 -14.94 14.83 5.72
N LYS A 156 -15.88 14.12 5.10
CA LYS A 156 -16.05 14.05 3.65
C LYS A 156 -16.89 15.24 3.19
N PRO A 157 -16.36 16.15 2.35
CA PRO A 157 -17.22 17.07 1.61
C PRO A 157 -18.22 16.24 0.79
N ALA A 158 -19.47 16.67 0.74
CA ALA A 158 -20.55 16.01 -0.01
C ALA A 158 -20.33 16.14 -1.54
N ALA A 159 -19.30 15.48 -2.05
CA ALA A 159 -19.17 15.15 -3.46
C ALA A 159 -19.72 13.74 -3.63
N LYS A 160 -20.65 13.57 -4.58
CA LYS A 160 -21.24 12.27 -4.96
C LYS A 160 -20.12 11.23 -5.06
N ASP A 161 -20.05 10.34 -4.08
CA ASP A 161 -19.00 9.31 -3.98
C ASP A 161 -19.16 8.31 -5.13
N LYS A 162 -18.54 8.60 -6.27
CA LYS A 162 -18.18 7.54 -7.20
C LYS A 162 -17.11 6.70 -6.49
N PRO A 163 -17.28 5.38 -6.40
CA PRO A 163 -16.22 4.53 -5.89
C PRO A 163 -14.96 4.77 -6.72
N LEU A 164 -13.80 4.87 -6.06
CA LEU A 164 -12.52 5.01 -6.73
C LEU A 164 -12.33 3.82 -7.69
N GLY A 165 -12.21 4.11 -8.97
CA GLY A 165 -11.90 3.08 -9.98
C GLY A 165 -10.47 2.59 -9.75
N ILE A 166 -10.29 1.28 -9.55
CA ILE A 166 -8.96 0.66 -9.44
C ILE A 166 -8.73 -0.20 -10.67
N HIS A 167 -7.63 0.05 -11.38
CA HIS A 167 -7.21 -0.73 -12.54
C HIS A 167 -5.77 -1.19 -12.37
N ILE A 168 -5.52 -2.49 -12.54
CA ILE A 168 -4.19 -3.09 -12.54
C ILE A 168 -4.03 -3.82 -13.87
N GLY A 169 -3.09 -3.36 -14.70
CA GLY A 169 -2.84 -3.91 -16.04
C GLY A 169 -2.23 -5.31 -15.98
N GLY A 170 -1.29 -5.54 -15.06
CA GLY A 170 -0.70 -6.86 -14.90
C GLY A 170 -0.04 -7.07 -13.54
N ILE A 171 0.00 -8.33 -13.11
CA ILE A 171 0.71 -8.77 -11.90
C ILE A 171 1.65 -9.90 -12.27
N ALA A 172 2.92 -9.77 -11.92
CA ALA A 172 3.92 -10.84 -12.05
C ALA A 172 4.40 -11.28 -10.65
N ILE A 173 4.38 -12.58 -10.42
CA ILE A 173 4.88 -13.22 -9.21
C ILE A 173 6.10 -14.08 -9.57
N ASN A 174 7.20 -13.86 -8.87
CA ASN A 174 8.44 -14.58 -9.05
C ASN A 174 8.84 -15.24 -7.73
N ASP A 175 8.98 -16.56 -7.74
CA ASP A 175 9.41 -17.39 -6.61
C ASP A 175 8.58 -17.16 -5.34
N GLY A 176 7.24 -17.07 -5.50
CA GLY A 176 6.32 -16.87 -4.39
C GLY A 176 6.10 -18.12 -3.55
N SER A 177 5.64 -17.93 -2.33
CA SER A 177 5.24 -18.99 -1.43
C SER A 177 4.00 -18.61 -0.60
N ALA A 178 3.24 -19.60 -0.17
CA ALA A 178 2.06 -19.36 0.67
C ALA A 178 1.82 -20.55 1.59
N ASN A 179 1.33 -20.28 2.79
CA ASN A 179 0.73 -21.26 3.68
C ASN A 179 -0.76 -21.05 3.73
N PHE A 180 -1.52 -22.08 3.44
CA PHE A 180 -2.97 -22.10 3.55
C PHE A 180 -3.40 -23.18 4.54
N ALA A 181 -4.37 -22.86 5.41
CA ALA A 181 -5.02 -23.84 6.27
C ALA A 181 -6.50 -23.53 6.39
N ASP A 182 -7.31 -24.56 6.43
CA ASP A 182 -8.74 -24.49 6.71
C ASP A 182 -9.08 -25.44 7.85
N PHE A 183 -9.35 -24.88 9.02
CA PHE A 183 -9.71 -25.60 10.22
C PHE A 183 -11.22 -25.80 10.37
N SER A 184 -12.05 -25.17 9.50
CA SER A 184 -13.50 -25.37 9.49
C SER A 184 -13.92 -26.69 8.85
N LEU A 185 -13.00 -27.39 8.20
CA LEU A 185 -13.22 -28.67 7.55
C LEU A 185 -12.96 -29.86 8.51
N THR A 186 -13.64 -30.98 8.26
CA THR A 186 -13.37 -32.24 8.96
C THR A 186 -13.07 -33.32 7.92
N PRO A 187 -11.83 -33.82 7.82
CA PRO A 187 -10.63 -33.45 8.58
C PRO A 187 -10.11 -32.06 8.18
N ASN A 188 -9.36 -31.41 9.08
CA ASN A 188 -8.70 -30.13 8.82
C ASN A 188 -7.78 -30.26 7.61
N PHE A 189 -7.74 -29.19 6.81
CA PHE A 189 -6.88 -29.12 5.63
C PHE A 189 -5.77 -28.10 5.85
N ALA A 190 -4.53 -28.45 5.49
CA ALA A 190 -3.40 -27.51 5.46
C ALA A 190 -2.46 -27.85 4.31
N THR A 191 -1.97 -26.82 3.65
CA THR A 191 -1.01 -26.96 2.55
C THR A 191 -0.02 -25.80 2.51
N ALA A 192 1.13 -26.04 1.88
CA ALA A 192 2.10 -25.03 1.57
C ALA A 192 2.39 -25.06 0.06
N VAL A 193 2.40 -23.88 -0.54
CA VAL A 193 2.79 -23.68 -1.93
C VAL A 193 4.17 -23.00 -1.93
N GLN A 194 5.08 -23.48 -2.75
CA GLN A 194 6.42 -22.93 -2.91
C GLN A 194 6.73 -22.76 -4.40
N GLN A 195 7.66 -21.87 -4.70
CA GLN A 195 8.13 -21.61 -6.07
C GLN A 195 6.98 -21.22 -7.02
N LEU A 196 6.02 -20.43 -6.49
CA LEU A 196 4.92 -19.92 -7.29
C LEU A 196 5.45 -18.87 -8.26
N ASN A 197 5.32 -19.16 -9.56
CA ASN A 197 5.66 -18.25 -10.64
C ASN A 197 4.46 -18.07 -11.55
N GLY A 198 4.15 -16.84 -11.92
CA GLY A 198 3.03 -16.59 -12.80
C GLY A 198 2.87 -15.13 -13.18
N GLN A 199 2.07 -14.91 -14.20
CA GLN A 199 1.65 -13.59 -14.66
C GLN A 199 0.14 -13.58 -14.86
N ILE A 200 -0.51 -12.51 -14.44
CA ILE A 200 -1.92 -12.21 -14.65
C ILE A 200 -1.99 -10.83 -15.29
N GLY A 201 -2.80 -10.67 -16.32
CA GLY A 201 -2.96 -9.42 -17.04
C GLY A 201 -2.66 -9.57 -18.53
N THR A 202 -3.06 -8.56 -19.30
CA THR A 202 -2.88 -8.46 -20.76
C THR A 202 -1.58 -7.78 -21.09
#